data_2c3e2019133e46adfda5079fbc0fdf28
#
_entry.id   2c3e2019133e46adfda5079fbc0fdf28
#
_cell.length_a   1.000
_cell.length_b   1.000
_cell.length_c   1.000
_cell.angle_alpha   90.00
_cell.angle_beta   90.00
_cell.angle_gamma   90.00
#
_symmetry.space_group_name_H-M   'P 1'
#
loop_
_entity.id
_entity.type
_entity.pdbx_description
1 polymer ?
#
loop_
_entity_poly.entity_id
_entity_poly.type
_entity_poly.pdbx_seq_one_letter_code
_entity_poly.pdbx_strand_id
1 'polypeptide(L)' 'MLEQKLIDRGRKGWAWEVHDHTGAVLSRGREKTRLAARYQAERALFQLLAVGWKSDQFRRARNE' A
#
# COMPACT_ATOMS: atom_id res chain seq x y z
N MET A 1 -9.79 1.30 -6.82
CA MET A 1 -9.71 1.85 -5.46
C MET A 1 -8.60 1.15 -4.69
N LEU A 2 -7.83 1.92 -3.93
CA LEU A 2 -6.73 1.33 -3.16
C LEU A 2 -7.22 0.90 -1.78
N GLU A 3 -6.68 -0.22 -1.30
CA GLU A 3 -7.03 -0.74 0.02
C GLU A 3 -5.78 -1.08 0.78
N GLN A 4 -5.83 -0.90 2.09
CA GLN A 4 -4.72 -1.30 2.94
C GLN A 4 -5.13 -2.50 3.78
N LYS A 5 -4.16 -3.35 4.08
CA LYS A 5 -4.38 -4.56 4.86
C LYS A 5 -3.30 -4.67 5.91
N LEU A 6 -3.71 -5.00 7.13
CA LEU A 6 -2.78 -5.26 8.23
C LEU A 6 -2.85 -6.73 8.58
N ILE A 7 -1.69 -7.35 8.78
CA ILE A 7 -1.59 -8.78 9.03
C ILE A 7 -0.78 -8.98 10.29
N ASP A 8 -1.39 -9.67 11.25
CA ASP A 8 -0.69 -10.02 12.49
C ASP A 8 0.21 -11.22 12.22
N ARG A 9 1.50 -11.04 12.44
CA ARG A 9 2.49 -12.08 12.21
C ARG A 9 3.04 -12.64 13.52
N GLY A 10 2.33 -12.41 14.62
CA GLY A 10 2.76 -12.92 15.92
C GLY A 10 4.10 -12.35 16.35
N ARG A 11 5.05 -13.21 16.61
CA ARG A 11 6.37 -12.76 17.08
C ARG A 11 7.12 -11.93 16.07
N LYS A 12 6.77 -12.08 14.79
CA LYS A 12 7.44 -11.34 13.74
C LYS A 12 6.85 -9.93 13.56
N GLY A 13 5.89 -9.58 14.38
CA GLY A 13 5.29 -8.25 14.35
C GLY A 13 4.11 -8.18 13.42
N TRP A 14 4.01 -7.10 12.67
CA TRP A 14 2.87 -6.84 11.82
C TRP A 14 3.35 -6.57 10.40
N ALA A 15 2.64 -7.13 9.44
CA ALA A 15 2.84 -6.81 8.03
C ALA A 15 1.73 -5.91 7.56
N TRP A 16 2.03 -5.10 6.55
CA TRP A 16 1.02 -4.26 5.94
C TRP A 16 1.18 -4.31 4.43
N GLU A 17 0.06 -4.12 3.73
CA GLU A 17 0.04 -4.13 2.27
C GLU A 17 -0.94 -3.10 1.77
N VAL A 18 -0.65 -2.54 0.61
CA VAL A 18 -1.59 -1.70 -0.11
C VAL A 18 -1.84 -2.38 -1.45
N HIS A 19 -3.10 -2.63 -1.75
CA HIS A 19 -3.49 -3.30 -2.98
C HIS A 19 -4.40 -2.42 -3.83
N ASP A 20 -4.45 -2.72 -5.12
CA ASP A 20 -5.44 -2.09 -5.98
C ASP A 20 -6.71 -2.96 -6.02
N HIS A 21 -7.66 -2.56 -6.86
CA HIS A 21 -8.95 -3.25 -6.93
C HIS A 21 -8.82 -4.66 -7.53
N THR A 22 -7.73 -4.97 -8.17
CA THR A 22 -7.51 -6.30 -8.73
C THR A 22 -6.84 -7.24 -7.75
N GLY A 23 -6.41 -6.72 -6.59
CA GLY A 23 -5.68 -7.51 -5.61
C GLY A 23 -4.18 -7.48 -5.78
N ALA A 24 -3.68 -6.74 -6.76
CA ALA A 24 -2.24 -6.62 -6.94
C ALA A 24 -1.64 -5.79 -5.82
N VAL A 25 -0.55 -6.27 -5.23
CA VAL A 25 0.13 -5.57 -4.14
C VAL A 25 1.00 -4.48 -4.72
N LEU A 26 0.73 -3.25 -4.34
CA LEU A 26 1.46 -2.09 -4.84
C LEU A 26 2.56 -1.66 -3.89
N SER A 27 2.38 -1.90 -2.61
CA SER A 27 3.38 -1.56 -1.61
C SER A 27 3.17 -2.46 -0.41
N ARG A 28 4.25 -2.78 0.31
CA ARG A 28 4.15 -3.61 1.49
C ARG A 28 5.35 -3.38 2.39
N GLY A 29 5.21 -3.79 3.64
CA GLY A 29 6.30 -3.68 4.58
C GLY A 29 5.97 -4.38 5.87
N ARG A 30 6.87 -4.29 6.85
CA ARG A 30 6.70 -4.91 8.16
C ARG A 30 7.11 -3.93 9.23
N GLU A 31 6.39 -4.00 10.35
CA GLU A 31 6.64 -3.15 11.50
C GLU A 31 6.52 -3.98 12.76
N LYS A 32 7.00 -3.43 13.86
CA LYS A 32 6.98 -4.15 15.12
C LYS A 32 5.63 -4.11 15.81
N THR A 33 4.84 -3.08 15.55
CA THR A 33 3.55 -2.91 16.20
C THR A 33 2.47 -2.67 15.18
N ARG A 34 1.22 -2.92 15.60
CA ARG A 34 0.08 -2.66 14.74
C ARG A 34 -0.04 -1.18 14.40
N LEU A 35 0.21 -0.33 15.37
CA LEU A 35 0.10 1.11 15.15
C LEU A 35 1.11 1.58 14.11
N ALA A 36 2.34 1.10 14.20
CA ALA A 36 3.38 1.45 13.24
C ALA A 36 3.04 0.92 11.85
N ALA A 37 2.52 -0.31 11.79
CA ALA A 37 2.12 -0.88 10.50
C ALA A 37 1.00 -0.07 9.87
N ARG A 38 0.01 0.31 10.66
CA ARG A 38 -1.10 1.11 10.18
C ARG A 38 -0.61 2.46 9.65
N TYR A 39 0.29 3.09 10.41
CA TYR A 39 0.84 4.37 10.01
C TYR A 39 1.56 4.27 8.66
N GLN A 40 2.39 3.25 8.51
CA GLN A 40 3.15 3.08 7.28
C GLN A 40 2.23 2.74 6.10
N ALA A 41 1.21 1.93 6.35
CA ALA A 41 0.25 1.59 5.31
C ALA A 41 -0.50 2.82 4.84
N GLU A 42 -0.94 3.66 5.77
CA GLU A 42 -1.64 4.89 5.42
C GLU A 42 -0.72 5.85 4.67
N ARG A 43 0.52 5.92 5.08
CA ARG A 43 1.50 6.77 4.42
C ARG A 43 1.73 6.31 2.99
N ALA A 44 1.89 5.00 2.79
CA ALA A 44 2.07 4.45 1.46
C ALA A 44 0.85 4.70 0.59
N LEU A 45 -0.34 4.54 1.17
CA LEU A 45 -1.58 4.81 0.45
C LEU A 45 -1.65 6.26 0.00
N PHE A 46 -1.33 7.18 0.90
CA PHE A 46 -1.32 8.60 0.57
C PHE A 46 -0.32 8.92 -0.53
N GLN A 47 0.85 8.32 -0.48
CA GLN A 47 1.86 8.57 -1.49
C GLN A 47 1.38 8.11 -2.87
N LEU A 48 0.75 6.95 -2.91
CA LEU A 48 0.21 6.45 -4.18
C LEU A 48 -0.88 7.36 -4.72
N LEU A 49 -1.75 7.84 -3.83
CA LEU A 49 -2.81 8.76 -4.24
C LEU A 49 -2.24 10.12 -4.64
N ALA A 50 -1.22 10.57 -3.95
CA ALA A 50 -0.64 11.88 -4.23
C ALA A 50 0.03 11.94 -5.60
N VAL A 51 0.59 10.83 -6.06
CA VAL A 51 1.16 10.78 -7.41
C VAL A 51 0.09 10.47 -8.46
N GLY A 52 -1.17 10.43 -8.05
CA GLY A 52 -2.25 10.20 -8.98
C GLY A 52 -2.28 8.82 -9.54
N TRP A 53 -2.01 7.83 -8.70
CA TRP A 53 -1.96 6.46 -9.17
C TRP A 53 -3.33 6.01 -9.67
N LYS A 54 -3.40 5.70 -10.94
CA LYS A 54 -4.50 5.02 -11.59
C LYS A 54 -3.90 4.32 -12.78
N SER A 55 -4.38 3.12 -13.06
CA SER A 55 -3.81 2.32 -14.13
C SER A 55 -3.74 3.07 -15.45
N ASP A 56 -4.83 3.75 -15.79
CA ASP A 56 -4.89 4.46 -17.05
C ASP A 56 -3.93 5.64 -17.10
N GLN A 57 -3.87 6.41 -16.02
CA GLN A 57 -2.98 7.54 -15.96
C GLN A 57 -1.52 7.11 -16.00
N PHE A 58 -1.23 6.03 -15.32
CA PHE A 58 0.11 5.50 -15.28
C PHE A 58 0.57 5.11 -16.66
N ARG A 59 -0.29 4.41 -17.39
CA ARG A 59 0.04 4.00 -18.75
C ARG A 59 0.23 5.18 -19.66
N ARG A 60 -0.62 6.19 -19.52
CA ARG A 60 -0.53 7.37 -20.37
C ARG A 60 0.79 8.10 -20.16
N ALA A 61 1.19 8.24 -18.91
CA ALA A 61 2.45 8.90 -18.61
C ALA A 61 3.62 8.17 -19.21
N ARG A 62 3.55 6.85 -19.25
CA ARG A 62 4.65 6.05 -19.79
C ARG A 62 4.71 6.10 -21.29
N ASN A 63 3.59 6.31 -21.95
CA ASN A 63 3.55 6.35 -23.39
C ASN A 63 4.02 7.67 -23.96
N GLU A 64 4.13 8.66 -23.12
CA GLU A 64 4.64 9.93 -23.55
C GLU A 64 6.10 10.10 -23.21
#